data_44bb71115cbb7b4df6f749dc6dc23a1c
#
_entry.id   44bb71115cbb7b4df6f749dc6dc23a1c
#
_cell.length_a   1.000
_cell.length_b   1.000
_cell.length_c   1.000
_cell.angle_alpha   90.00
_cell.angle_beta   90.00
_cell.angle_gamma   90.00
#
_symmetry.space_group_name_H-M   'P 1'
#
loop_
_entity.id
_entity.type
_entity.pdbx_description
1 polymer ?
#
loop_
_entity_poly.entity_id
_entity_poly.type
_entity_poly.pdbx_seq_one_letter_code
_entity_poly.pdbx_strand_id
1 'polypeptide(L)'
;MDRRSFIGGLGGLVAVSALPRRAAADTPSVFPTRGAYERLSLGCQHVHIGLEKPFSVLHISDTHLTGAYEREGIDKVTVAAKRTCTFGGRQEEALRDSLDWAKRNVDYVLHTGDLIDFQSEANFDLVKKYYGETMFGPMGNHEFYTYLPDERHTWQEPFKDRSWPILKERYPVDARFATKVAGGVNFVCMDDVFGTVQPDQVEKFMAEAKKGLPIILCMHVPFFTDDLWLKTLRYWQLSGKKFRQTGLPDPSGDRKRQLEDRTTSDFIAYLKSEKLLKGLLVGHEHIAMQDRFSSTAMEFCVGGNFMFHGEEILFT
;
A
#
# COMPACT_ATOMS: atom_id res chain seq x y z
N MET A 1 -34.76 -12.56 50.13
CA MET A 1 -34.16 -11.25 49.76
C MET A 1 -34.05 -11.21 48.26
N ASP A 2 -34.87 -10.40 47.66
CA ASP A 2 -35.27 -10.42 46.27
C ASP A 2 -34.24 -9.68 45.38
N ARG A 3 -33.84 -10.33 44.28
CA ARG A 3 -32.89 -9.80 43.29
C ARG A 3 -33.60 -9.19 42.08
N ARG A 4 -34.59 -8.35 42.35
CA ARG A 4 -35.32 -7.64 41.26
C ARG A 4 -35.52 -6.18 41.65
N SER A 5 -34.60 -5.33 41.27
CA SER A 5 -34.85 -3.89 41.01
C SER A 5 -33.54 -3.15 40.77
N PHE A 6 -33.00 -3.25 39.56
CA PHE A 6 -32.06 -2.26 39.06
C PHE A 6 -32.12 -2.25 37.50
N ILE A 7 -33.29 -1.93 36.96
CA ILE A 7 -33.43 -1.47 35.59
C ILE A 7 -34.41 -0.31 35.63
N GLY A 8 -33.91 0.86 35.79
CA GLY A 8 -34.67 2.10 35.79
C GLY A 8 -33.83 3.26 35.28
N GLY A 9 -33.96 3.55 33.98
CA GLY A 9 -33.86 4.91 33.47
C GLY A 9 -32.47 5.48 33.23
N LEU A 10 -32.00 5.35 31.99
CA LEU A 10 -31.25 6.40 31.29
C LEU A 10 -31.47 6.20 29.81
N GLY A 11 -32.61 6.63 29.36
CA GLY A 11 -32.90 6.86 27.91
C GLY A 11 -32.16 8.10 27.47
N GLY A 12 -30.85 7.97 27.20
CA GLY A 12 -30.11 8.97 26.48
C GLY A 12 -30.36 8.76 24.99
N LEU A 13 -31.19 9.61 24.36
CA LEU A 13 -31.25 9.74 22.93
C LEU A 13 -29.84 10.15 22.45
N VAL A 14 -29.06 9.20 21.96
CA VAL A 14 -27.91 9.51 21.11
C VAL A 14 -28.50 9.97 19.79
N ALA A 15 -28.56 11.28 19.60
CA ALA A 15 -28.81 11.86 18.30
C ALA A 15 -27.60 11.43 17.41
N VAL A 16 -27.77 10.38 16.64
CA VAL A 16 -26.89 10.07 15.52
C VAL A 16 -27.10 11.20 14.53
N SER A 17 -26.19 12.20 14.56
CA SER A 17 -26.11 13.21 13.54
C SER A 17 -25.84 12.48 12.22
N ALA A 18 -26.89 12.42 11.37
CA ALA A 18 -26.77 11.90 10.03
C ALA A 18 -25.71 12.74 9.30
N LEU A 19 -24.57 12.13 8.99
CA LEU A 19 -23.62 12.70 8.04
C LEU A 19 -24.38 13.06 6.76
N PRO A 20 -24.10 14.23 6.15
CA PRO A 20 -24.74 14.60 4.91
C PRO A 20 -24.41 13.53 3.86
N ARG A 21 -25.43 12.73 3.52
CA ARG A 21 -25.35 11.90 2.32
C ARG A 21 -25.09 12.83 1.15
N ARG A 22 -24.01 12.64 0.40
CA ARG A 22 -23.86 13.22 -0.93
C ARG A 22 -25.18 12.99 -1.67
N ALA A 23 -25.80 14.06 -2.16
CA ALA A 23 -26.96 13.95 -3.01
C ALA A 23 -26.59 13.07 -4.20
N ALA A 24 -27.04 11.83 -4.20
CA ALA A 24 -26.98 10.99 -5.37
C ALA A 24 -27.76 11.70 -6.46
N ALA A 25 -27.10 12.08 -7.55
CA ALA A 25 -27.81 12.44 -8.76
C ALA A 25 -28.77 11.29 -9.09
N ASP A 26 -30.00 11.62 -9.43
CA ASP A 26 -31.05 10.68 -9.80
C ASP A 26 -30.66 9.84 -11.02
N THR A 27 -29.83 8.84 -10.77
CA THR A 27 -29.64 7.72 -11.66
C THR A 27 -30.51 6.59 -11.14
N PRO A 28 -31.37 5.98 -12.00
CA PRO A 28 -32.16 4.83 -11.55
C PRO A 28 -31.21 3.83 -10.92
N SER A 29 -31.48 3.45 -9.67
CA SER A 29 -30.72 2.43 -8.95
C SER A 29 -30.88 1.09 -9.68
N VAL A 30 -30.08 0.90 -10.70
CA VAL A 30 -29.75 -0.45 -11.10
C VAL A 30 -28.87 -0.93 -9.94
N PHE A 31 -29.46 -1.66 -9.00
CA PHE A 31 -28.65 -2.45 -8.07
C PHE A 31 -27.65 -3.18 -8.94
N PRO A 32 -26.32 -3.02 -8.70
CA PRO A 32 -25.35 -3.77 -9.45
C PRO A 32 -25.80 -5.22 -9.37
N THR A 33 -25.96 -5.85 -10.53
CA THR A 33 -26.26 -7.27 -10.61
C THR A 33 -25.33 -7.96 -9.63
N ARG A 34 -25.92 -8.70 -8.69
CA ARG A 34 -25.21 -9.54 -7.71
C ARG A 34 -23.89 -10.00 -8.33
N GLY A 35 -22.75 -9.56 -7.81
CA GLY A 35 -21.46 -10.03 -8.27
C GLY A 35 -20.37 -9.00 -8.50
N ALA A 36 -20.64 -7.73 -8.81
CA ALA A 36 -19.57 -6.79 -9.18
C ALA A 36 -18.56 -6.50 -8.05
N TYR A 37 -19.00 -6.56 -6.77
CA TYR A 37 -18.12 -6.31 -5.61
C TYR A 37 -18.18 -7.42 -4.55
N GLU A 38 -18.87 -8.52 -4.80
CA GLU A 38 -18.96 -9.63 -3.84
C GLU A 38 -17.60 -10.27 -3.52
N ARG A 39 -16.59 -9.99 -4.36
CA ARG A 39 -15.23 -10.51 -4.24
C ARG A 39 -14.28 -9.58 -3.52
N LEU A 40 -14.58 -8.29 -3.46
CA LEU A 40 -13.73 -7.32 -2.78
C LEU A 40 -13.86 -7.47 -1.26
N SER A 41 -12.72 -7.64 -0.61
CA SER A 41 -12.59 -7.59 0.85
C SER A 41 -12.01 -6.22 1.21
N LEU A 42 -12.89 -5.27 1.54
CA LEU A 42 -12.50 -3.91 1.86
C LEU A 42 -12.55 -3.67 3.37
N GLY A 43 -11.41 -3.28 3.95
CA GLY A 43 -11.35 -2.68 5.27
C GLY A 43 -11.71 -1.20 5.21
N CYS A 44 -11.97 -0.59 6.37
CA CYS A 44 -12.14 0.85 6.51
C CYS A 44 -11.32 1.34 7.69
N GLN A 45 -10.44 2.30 7.45
CA GLN A 45 -9.61 2.92 8.46
C GLN A 45 -9.94 4.40 8.57
N HIS A 46 -9.80 4.95 9.75
CA HIS A 46 -10.08 6.36 10.02
C HIS A 46 -8.83 7.05 10.55
N VAL A 47 -8.37 8.10 9.87
CA VAL A 47 -7.24 8.92 10.26
C VAL A 47 -7.71 10.34 10.54
N HIS A 48 -7.78 10.69 11.81
CA HIS A 48 -8.19 12.03 12.23
C HIS A 48 -7.00 12.98 12.21
N ILE A 49 -7.09 14.03 11.39
CA ILE A 49 -6.04 15.05 11.20
C ILE A 49 -6.56 16.49 11.37
N GLY A 50 -7.85 16.67 11.56
CA GLY A 50 -8.48 17.98 11.74
C GLY A 50 -8.74 18.70 10.42
N LEU A 51 -9.17 17.97 9.38
CA LEU A 51 -9.49 18.56 8.09
C LEU A 51 -10.86 19.27 8.13
N GLU A 52 -10.95 20.40 7.42
CA GLU A 52 -12.24 21.10 7.24
C GLU A 52 -13.24 20.28 6.42
N LYS A 53 -12.74 19.51 5.46
CA LYS A 53 -13.56 18.65 4.59
C LYS A 53 -12.98 17.24 4.58
N PRO A 54 -13.71 16.27 5.09
CA PRO A 54 -13.32 14.87 4.99
C PRO A 54 -13.21 14.42 3.53
N PHE A 55 -12.23 13.56 3.26
CA PHE A 55 -12.12 12.85 1.99
C PHE A 55 -11.59 11.43 2.23
N SER A 56 -11.71 10.56 1.25
CA SER A 56 -11.20 9.20 1.36
C SER A 56 -10.37 8.78 0.15
N VAL A 57 -9.48 7.83 0.39
CA VAL A 57 -8.70 7.17 -0.64
C VAL A 57 -8.89 5.66 -0.52
N LEU A 58 -8.84 4.95 -1.65
CA LEU A 58 -8.68 3.50 -1.63
C LEU A 58 -7.18 3.18 -1.58
N HIS A 59 -6.74 2.53 -0.53
CA HIS A 59 -5.40 1.99 -0.40
C HIS A 59 -5.39 0.53 -0.87
N ILE A 60 -4.61 0.25 -1.90
CA ILE A 60 -4.32 -1.09 -2.43
C ILE A 60 -2.82 -1.26 -2.62
N SER A 61 -2.35 -2.49 -2.68
CA SER A 61 -0.95 -2.85 -2.90
C SER A 61 -0.84 -4.23 -3.48
N ASP A 62 0.34 -4.59 -3.99
CA ASP A 62 0.64 -5.98 -4.34
C ASP A 62 -0.41 -6.57 -5.31
N THR A 63 -0.61 -5.90 -6.43
CA THR A 63 -1.48 -6.40 -7.48
C THR A 63 -0.80 -7.51 -8.28
N HIS A 64 0.53 -7.40 -8.48
CA HIS A 64 1.35 -8.38 -9.21
C HIS A 64 0.80 -8.67 -10.61
N LEU A 65 0.54 -7.63 -11.40
CA LEU A 65 0.15 -7.80 -12.79
C LEU A 65 1.23 -8.56 -13.55
N THR A 66 0.81 -9.55 -14.33
CA THR A 66 1.71 -10.41 -15.09
C THR A 66 1.32 -10.43 -16.56
N GLY A 67 2.30 -10.24 -17.41
CA GLY A 67 2.13 -10.31 -18.86
C GLY A 67 3.47 -10.31 -19.55
N ALA A 68 3.53 -10.94 -20.72
CA ALA A 68 4.64 -10.82 -21.67
C ALA A 68 4.10 -11.04 -23.07
N TYR A 69 4.58 -10.26 -24.05
CA TYR A 69 4.28 -10.51 -25.44
C TYR A 69 5.18 -11.61 -26.00
N GLU A 70 4.69 -12.37 -26.98
CA GLU A 70 5.50 -13.42 -27.64
C GLU A 70 6.83 -12.89 -28.19
N ARG A 71 6.84 -11.65 -28.69
CA ARG A 71 8.05 -10.98 -29.19
C ARG A 71 9.12 -10.70 -28.12
N GLU A 72 8.78 -10.76 -26.84
CA GLU A 72 9.73 -10.59 -25.73
C GLU A 72 10.56 -11.86 -25.44
N GLY A 73 10.26 -12.94 -26.15
CA GLY A 73 10.98 -14.20 -26.07
C GLY A 73 10.36 -15.21 -25.10
N ILE A 74 10.72 -16.48 -25.32
CA ILE A 74 10.12 -17.61 -24.62
C ILE A 74 10.36 -17.58 -23.11
N ASP A 75 11.50 -17.06 -22.67
CA ASP A 75 11.83 -16.99 -21.24
C ASP A 75 10.85 -16.06 -20.50
N LYS A 76 10.60 -14.85 -21.04
CA LYS A 76 9.62 -13.93 -20.43
C LYS A 76 8.19 -14.46 -20.48
N VAL A 77 7.78 -15.09 -21.58
CA VAL A 77 6.46 -15.74 -21.69
C VAL A 77 6.32 -16.85 -20.65
N THR A 78 7.37 -17.64 -20.44
CA THR A 78 7.40 -18.71 -19.42
C THR A 78 7.32 -18.11 -18.01
N VAL A 79 8.08 -17.04 -17.74
CA VAL A 79 8.00 -16.30 -16.48
C VAL A 79 6.57 -15.80 -16.26
N ALA A 80 5.98 -15.13 -17.25
CA ALA A 80 4.61 -14.61 -17.15
C ALA A 80 3.61 -15.71 -16.80
N ALA A 81 3.63 -16.85 -17.48
CA ALA A 81 2.74 -17.97 -17.23
C ALA A 81 2.90 -18.50 -15.78
N LYS A 82 4.15 -18.73 -15.36
CA LYS A 82 4.47 -19.20 -14.00
C LYS A 82 3.99 -18.22 -12.93
N ARG A 83 4.27 -16.94 -13.11
CA ARG A 83 3.93 -15.90 -12.14
C ARG A 83 2.42 -15.65 -12.09
N THR A 84 1.73 -15.70 -13.23
CA THR A 84 0.26 -15.68 -13.28
C THR A 84 -0.35 -16.79 -12.40
N CYS A 85 0.14 -18.02 -12.54
CA CYS A 85 -0.32 -19.12 -11.69
C CYS A 85 0.00 -18.91 -10.21
N THR A 86 1.14 -18.28 -9.88
CA THR A 86 1.55 -18.00 -8.50
C THR A 86 0.53 -17.13 -7.78
N PHE A 87 -0.07 -16.17 -8.46
CA PHE A 87 -1.06 -15.22 -7.91
C PHE A 87 -2.52 -15.57 -8.29
N GLY A 88 -2.78 -16.74 -8.82
CA GLY A 88 -4.13 -17.25 -9.08
C GLY A 88 -4.78 -16.79 -10.38
N GLY A 89 -4.08 -16.05 -11.25
CA GLY A 89 -4.53 -15.71 -12.60
C GLY A 89 -5.63 -14.65 -12.71
N ARG A 90 -5.93 -13.95 -11.60
CA ARG A 90 -7.03 -12.97 -11.53
C ARG A 90 -6.58 -11.56 -11.10
N GLN A 91 -5.29 -11.29 -11.19
CA GLN A 91 -4.68 -10.05 -10.69
C GLN A 91 -5.28 -8.79 -11.34
N GLU A 92 -5.38 -8.78 -12.68
CA GLU A 92 -5.96 -7.63 -13.38
C GLU A 92 -7.46 -7.48 -13.12
N GLU A 93 -8.18 -8.59 -12.90
CA GLU A 93 -9.59 -8.56 -12.51
C GLU A 93 -9.75 -7.90 -11.13
N ALA A 94 -8.92 -8.27 -10.16
CA ALA A 94 -8.93 -7.69 -8.82
C ALA A 94 -8.66 -6.17 -8.86
N LEU A 95 -7.67 -5.74 -9.66
CA LEU A 95 -7.40 -4.32 -9.86
C LEU A 95 -8.60 -3.60 -10.47
N ARG A 96 -9.20 -4.13 -11.53
CA ARG A 96 -10.36 -3.51 -12.18
C ARG A 96 -11.55 -3.38 -11.24
N ASP A 97 -11.86 -4.44 -10.47
CA ASP A 97 -12.95 -4.40 -9.49
C ASP A 97 -12.67 -3.32 -8.43
N SER A 98 -11.42 -3.20 -7.96
CA SER A 98 -11.01 -2.16 -7.00
C SER A 98 -11.16 -0.76 -7.58
N LEU A 99 -10.72 -0.53 -8.81
CA LEU A 99 -10.81 0.76 -9.48
C LEU A 99 -12.27 1.14 -9.81
N ASP A 100 -13.10 0.17 -10.17
CA ASP A 100 -14.53 0.41 -10.42
C ASP A 100 -15.29 0.75 -9.14
N TRP A 101 -14.92 0.14 -8.02
CA TRP A 101 -15.42 0.53 -6.71
C TRP A 101 -14.94 1.95 -6.35
N ALA A 102 -13.64 2.22 -6.52
CA ALA A 102 -13.04 3.51 -6.18
C ALA A 102 -13.71 4.69 -6.89
N LYS A 103 -13.99 4.58 -8.18
CA LYS A 103 -14.66 5.64 -8.98
C LYS A 103 -15.96 6.16 -8.37
N ARG A 104 -16.64 5.33 -7.56
CA ARG A 104 -17.95 5.66 -6.98
C ARG A 104 -17.87 6.09 -5.52
N ASN A 105 -16.80 5.72 -4.84
CA ASN A 105 -16.75 5.78 -3.38
C ASN A 105 -15.67 6.69 -2.82
N VAL A 106 -14.54 6.88 -3.53
CA VAL A 106 -13.38 7.62 -3.03
C VAL A 106 -12.87 8.65 -4.03
N ASP A 107 -12.02 9.55 -3.56
CA ASP A 107 -11.47 10.62 -4.38
C ASP A 107 -10.22 10.17 -5.16
N TYR A 108 -9.40 9.28 -4.57
CA TYR A 108 -8.14 8.80 -5.14
C TYR A 108 -7.90 7.33 -4.82
N VAL A 109 -7.02 6.70 -5.60
CA VAL A 109 -6.47 5.38 -5.32
C VAL A 109 -4.97 5.53 -5.04
N LEU A 110 -4.53 5.02 -3.91
CA LEU A 110 -3.13 4.89 -3.56
C LEU A 110 -2.71 3.43 -3.72
N HIS A 111 -1.72 3.18 -4.56
CA HIS A 111 -1.14 1.86 -4.77
C HIS A 111 0.28 1.81 -4.20
N THR A 112 0.51 1.05 -3.15
CA THR A 112 1.78 1.06 -2.42
C THR A 112 2.78 0.01 -2.90
N GLY A 113 2.94 -0.10 -4.23
CA GLY A 113 4.00 -0.90 -4.86
C GLY A 113 3.57 -2.32 -5.27
N ASP A 114 4.43 -2.99 -6.02
CA ASP A 114 4.18 -4.29 -6.64
C ASP A 114 2.91 -4.28 -7.53
N LEU A 115 2.77 -3.19 -8.32
CA LEU A 115 1.70 -3.13 -9.32
C LEU A 115 1.95 -4.16 -10.41
N ILE A 116 3.18 -4.24 -10.91
CA ILE A 116 3.63 -5.27 -11.83
C ILE A 116 4.50 -6.29 -11.09
N ASP A 117 4.47 -7.52 -11.54
CA ASP A 117 5.23 -8.61 -10.90
C ASP A 117 6.68 -8.72 -11.41
N PHE A 118 6.95 -8.20 -12.58
CA PHE A 118 8.28 -8.15 -13.21
C PHE A 118 8.28 -7.22 -14.41
N GLN A 119 9.46 -6.81 -14.84
CA GLN A 119 9.66 -5.92 -15.99
C GLN A 119 9.44 -6.66 -17.31
N SER A 120 8.41 -6.24 -18.05
CA SER A 120 8.12 -6.64 -19.42
C SER A 120 7.43 -5.51 -20.16
N GLU A 121 7.46 -5.52 -21.48
CA GLU A 121 6.72 -4.53 -22.29
C GLU A 121 5.22 -4.61 -22.00
N ALA A 122 4.67 -5.83 -21.92
CA ALA A 122 3.26 -6.04 -21.64
C ALA A 122 2.87 -5.47 -20.25
N ASN A 123 3.69 -5.67 -19.24
CA ASN A 123 3.43 -5.11 -17.89
C ASN A 123 3.55 -3.58 -17.87
N PHE A 124 4.50 -2.99 -18.60
CA PHE A 124 4.59 -1.53 -18.71
C PHE A 124 3.41 -0.92 -19.49
N ASP A 125 2.82 -1.63 -20.44
CA ASP A 125 1.57 -1.19 -21.08
C ASP A 125 0.40 -1.21 -20.08
N LEU A 126 0.38 -2.15 -19.11
CA LEU A 126 -0.58 -2.14 -18.00
C LEU A 126 -0.33 -1.00 -17.01
N VAL A 127 0.94 -0.67 -16.71
CA VAL A 127 1.27 0.54 -15.93
C VAL A 127 0.68 1.77 -16.62
N LYS A 128 0.96 1.97 -17.90
CA LYS A 128 0.43 3.10 -18.67
C LYS A 128 -1.10 3.14 -18.70
N LYS A 129 -1.76 1.98 -18.68
CA LYS A 129 -3.22 1.87 -18.68
C LYS A 129 -3.86 2.29 -17.36
N TYR A 130 -3.23 1.95 -16.23
CA TYR A 130 -3.86 2.07 -14.92
C TYR A 130 -3.27 3.16 -14.03
N TYR A 131 -1.97 3.44 -14.15
CA TYR A 131 -1.29 4.44 -13.33
C TYR A 131 -1.45 5.85 -13.92
N GLY A 132 -1.81 6.85 -13.10
CA GLY A 132 -2.05 8.20 -13.58
C GLY A 132 -2.54 9.18 -12.51
N GLU A 133 -3.34 10.15 -12.89
CA GLU A 133 -3.78 11.23 -11.98
C GLU A 133 -4.62 10.73 -10.79
N THR A 134 -5.43 9.68 -11.00
CA THR A 134 -6.32 9.13 -9.98
C THR A 134 -5.70 8.00 -9.18
N MET A 135 -4.72 7.29 -9.74
CA MET A 135 -3.97 6.25 -9.05
C MET A 135 -2.49 6.62 -9.00
N PHE A 136 -1.93 6.69 -7.81
CA PHE A 136 -0.53 7.05 -7.56
C PHE A 136 0.04 6.24 -6.39
N GLY A 137 1.35 6.27 -6.19
CA GLY A 137 2.01 5.60 -5.06
C GLY A 137 3.50 5.35 -5.30
N PRO A 138 4.20 4.72 -4.37
CA PRO A 138 5.58 4.28 -4.50
C PRO A 138 5.72 3.02 -5.37
N MET A 139 6.96 2.68 -5.70
CA MET A 139 7.31 1.39 -6.29
C MET A 139 7.44 0.31 -5.22
N GLY A 140 7.26 -0.97 -5.61
CA GLY A 140 7.61 -2.12 -4.81
C GLY A 140 8.85 -2.85 -5.33
N ASN A 141 9.20 -3.98 -4.73
CA ASN A 141 10.40 -4.71 -5.12
C ASN A 141 10.24 -5.44 -6.46
N HIS A 142 9.02 -5.78 -6.84
CA HIS A 142 8.76 -6.48 -8.09
C HIS A 142 8.93 -5.59 -9.32
N GLU A 143 8.83 -4.29 -9.19
CA GLU A 143 9.17 -3.34 -10.23
C GLU A 143 10.64 -3.43 -10.66
N PHE A 144 11.52 -3.98 -9.81
CA PHE A 144 12.96 -4.12 -10.08
C PHE A 144 13.37 -5.50 -10.63
N TYR A 145 12.45 -6.47 -10.69
CA TYR A 145 12.74 -7.83 -11.10
C TYR A 145 12.44 -8.09 -12.58
N THR A 146 13.22 -9.01 -13.19
CA THR A 146 12.93 -9.58 -14.50
C THR A 146 12.61 -11.07 -14.43
N TYR A 147 13.07 -11.75 -13.36
CA TYR A 147 13.02 -13.20 -13.18
C TYR A 147 13.65 -14.01 -14.30
N LEU A 148 14.50 -13.39 -15.12
CA LEU A 148 15.24 -14.10 -16.16
C LEU A 148 16.34 -14.98 -15.55
N PRO A 149 16.79 -16.05 -16.25
CA PRO A 149 17.73 -17.03 -15.68
C PRO A 149 19.08 -16.44 -15.25
N ASP A 150 19.50 -15.35 -15.86
CA ASP A 150 20.77 -14.65 -15.57
C ASP A 150 20.64 -13.61 -14.44
N GLU A 151 19.42 -13.36 -13.96
CA GLU A 151 19.19 -12.40 -12.90
C GLU A 151 19.63 -12.94 -11.55
N ARG A 152 20.59 -12.24 -10.94
CA ARG A 152 21.02 -12.52 -9.57
C ARG A 152 20.35 -11.52 -8.62
N HIS A 153 19.33 -11.98 -7.94
CA HIS A 153 18.65 -11.17 -6.93
C HIS A 153 19.57 -10.90 -5.74
N THR A 154 19.73 -9.61 -5.43
CA THR A 154 20.37 -9.18 -4.19
C THR A 154 19.47 -8.17 -3.49
N TRP A 155 19.38 -8.22 -2.18
CA TRP A 155 18.65 -7.25 -1.36
C TRP A 155 19.56 -6.07 -1.04
N GLN A 156 20.09 -5.41 -2.07
CA GLN A 156 21.02 -4.31 -1.94
C GLN A 156 20.71 -3.24 -2.97
N GLU A 157 20.94 -1.98 -2.61
CA GLU A 157 20.66 -0.81 -3.44
C GLU A 157 21.20 -0.90 -4.88
N PRO A 158 22.46 -1.36 -5.12
CA PRO A 158 22.98 -1.47 -6.48
C PRO A 158 22.20 -2.42 -7.41
N PHE A 159 21.39 -3.32 -6.86
CA PHE A 159 20.51 -4.17 -7.69
C PHE A 159 19.48 -3.33 -8.46
N LYS A 160 19.05 -2.18 -7.90
CA LYS A 160 18.08 -1.29 -8.51
C LYS A 160 18.64 -0.45 -9.67
N ASP A 161 19.96 -0.26 -9.72
CA ASP A 161 20.62 0.69 -10.65
C ASP A 161 20.24 0.45 -12.11
N ARG A 162 20.14 -0.80 -12.53
CA ARG A 162 19.76 -1.18 -13.90
C ARG A 162 18.31 -0.83 -14.23
N SER A 163 17.44 -0.78 -13.23
CA SER A 163 16.00 -0.57 -13.40
C SER A 163 15.60 0.90 -13.41
N TRP A 164 16.37 1.78 -12.74
CA TRP A 164 16.03 3.19 -12.64
C TRP A 164 15.80 3.89 -13.99
N PRO A 165 16.65 3.71 -15.02
CA PRO A 165 16.41 4.35 -16.32
C PRO A 165 15.11 3.88 -16.97
N ILE A 166 14.78 2.59 -16.82
CA ILE A 166 13.57 1.97 -17.38
C ILE A 166 12.34 2.51 -16.64
N LEU A 167 12.35 2.47 -15.31
CA LEU A 167 11.23 2.93 -14.50
C LEU A 167 10.95 4.42 -14.71
N LYS A 168 11.99 5.25 -14.81
CA LYS A 168 11.87 6.68 -15.13
C LYS A 168 11.18 6.95 -16.46
N GLU A 169 11.39 6.08 -17.45
CA GLU A 169 10.75 6.20 -18.77
C GLU A 169 9.31 5.68 -18.74
N ARG A 170 9.05 4.62 -17.99
CA ARG A 170 7.80 3.84 -18.05
C ARG A 170 6.74 4.25 -17.04
N TYR A 171 7.14 4.85 -15.91
CA TYR A 171 6.20 5.34 -14.91
C TYR A 171 5.98 6.85 -15.07
N PRO A 172 4.75 7.35 -14.87
CA PRO A 172 4.44 8.78 -15.03
C PRO A 172 4.88 9.65 -13.83
N VAL A 173 5.54 9.06 -12.83
CA VAL A 173 6.02 9.71 -11.61
C VAL A 173 7.48 9.36 -11.36
N ASP A 174 8.16 10.17 -10.53
CA ASP A 174 9.50 9.79 -10.05
C ASP A 174 9.37 8.57 -9.12
N ALA A 175 9.91 7.44 -9.58
CA ALA A 175 9.85 6.16 -8.88
C ALA A 175 10.59 6.19 -7.51
N ARG A 176 11.54 7.09 -7.32
CA ARG A 176 12.30 7.19 -6.06
C ARG A 176 11.63 8.07 -5.03
N PHE A 177 11.01 9.16 -5.48
CA PHE A 177 10.38 10.13 -4.58
C PHE A 177 9.37 10.99 -5.34
N ALA A 178 8.12 10.91 -4.95
CA ALA A 178 7.05 11.73 -5.52
C ALA A 178 6.15 12.25 -4.41
N THR A 179 5.48 13.36 -4.66
CA THR A 179 4.51 13.92 -3.70
C THR A 179 3.21 14.29 -4.40
N LYS A 180 2.12 14.17 -3.66
CA LYS A 180 0.79 14.62 -4.09
C LYS A 180 0.05 15.27 -2.94
N VAL A 181 -0.34 16.53 -3.11
CA VAL A 181 -1.25 17.17 -2.15
C VAL A 181 -2.68 16.94 -2.58
N ALA A 182 -3.47 16.35 -1.71
CA ALA A 182 -4.88 16.09 -1.91
C ALA A 182 -5.66 16.30 -0.60
N GLY A 183 -6.80 16.99 -0.65
CA GLY A 183 -7.65 17.24 0.52
C GLY A 183 -6.94 17.96 1.69
N GLY A 184 -5.86 18.72 1.44
CA GLY A 184 -5.06 19.36 2.48
C GLY A 184 -4.00 18.46 3.11
N VAL A 185 -3.83 17.23 2.63
CA VAL A 185 -2.83 16.25 3.07
C VAL A 185 -1.72 16.11 2.04
N ASN A 186 -0.48 16.04 2.48
CA ASN A 186 0.67 15.77 1.64
C ASN A 186 0.99 14.26 1.67
N PHE A 187 0.69 13.57 0.58
CA PHE A 187 1.09 12.18 0.37
C PHE A 187 2.52 12.16 -0.16
N VAL A 188 3.45 11.65 0.63
CA VAL A 188 4.86 11.51 0.26
C VAL A 188 5.11 10.06 -0.10
N CYS A 189 5.30 9.78 -1.40
CA CYS A 189 5.61 8.47 -1.93
C CYS A 189 7.12 8.33 -2.03
N MET A 190 7.68 7.31 -1.39
CA MET A 190 9.13 7.15 -1.24
C MET A 190 9.52 5.70 -1.46
N ASP A 191 10.52 5.47 -2.32
CA ASP A 191 11.11 4.15 -2.48
C ASP A 191 11.89 3.77 -1.21
N ASP A 192 11.50 2.67 -0.64
CA ASP A 192 12.17 2.02 0.49
C ASP A 192 12.47 0.55 0.21
N VAL A 193 12.41 0.16 -1.05
CA VAL A 193 12.62 -1.22 -1.48
C VAL A 193 13.95 -1.73 -0.97
N PHE A 194 13.91 -2.95 -0.48
CA PHE A 194 14.89 -3.66 0.33
C PHE A 194 14.98 -3.17 1.78
N GLY A 195 13.98 -2.38 2.24
CA GLY A 195 13.87 -1.95 3.63
C GLY A 195 14.82 -0.82 4.00
N THR A 196 15.35 -0.07 3.03
CA THR A 196 16.29 1.04 3.25
C THR A 196 15.88 2.29 2.48
N VAL A 197 16.19 3.46 3.04
CA VAL A 197 16.02 4.76 2.40
C VAL A 197 17.38 5.42 2.17
N GLN A 198 17.46 6.28 1.15
CA GLN A 198 18.70 6.95 0.80
C GLN A 198 18.76 8.38 1.37
N PRO A 199 19.96 8.94 1.63
CA PRO A 199 20.10 10.26 2.23
C PRO A 199 19.37 11.38 1.46
N ASP A 200 19.39 11.35 0.13
CA ASP A 200 18.70 12.33 -0.70
C ASP A 200 17.18 12.29 -0.57
N GLN A 201 16.63 11.08 -0.31
CA GLN A 201 15.20 10.91 -0.06
C GLN A 201 14.81 11.48 1.31
N VAL A 202 15.66 11.29 2.33
CA VAL A 202 15.46 11.86 3.67
C VAL A 202 15.47 13.40 3.61
N GLU A 203 16.43 13.98 2.88
CA GLU A 203 16.49 15.44 2.68
C GLU A 203 15.22 15.98 2.00
N LYS A 204 14.73 15.29 0.96
CA LYS A 204 13.47 15.64 0.28
C LYS A 204 12.28 15.53 1.23
N PHE A 205 12.18 14.47 2.03
CA PHE A 205 11.12 14.32 3.02
C PHE A 205 11.12 15.47 4.04
N MET A 206 12.30 15.83 4.57
CA MET A 206 12.43 16.97 5.49
C MET A 206 12.03 18.30 4.83
N ALA A 207 12.27 18.45 3.53
CA ALA A 207 11.80 19.61 2.78
C ALA A 207 10.26 19.63 2.65
N GLU A 208 9.64 18.47 2.45
CA GLU A 208 8.18 18.33 2.44
C GLU A 208 7.57 18.66 3.83
N ALA A 209 8.18 18.20 4.92
CA ALA A 209 7.73 18.50 6.27
C ALA A 209 7.73 20.01 6.58
N LYS A 210 8.69 20.77 6.03
CA LYS A 210 8.74 22.23 6.20
C LYS A 210 7.55 22.97 5.57
N LYS A 211 6.76 22.32 4.70
CA LYS A 211 5.55 22.94 4.13
C LYS A 211 4.40 23.04 5.13
N GLY A 212 4.48 22.35 6.28
CA GLY A 212 3.52 22.45 7.37
C GLY A 212 2.19 21.72 7.14
N LEU A 213 2.06 20.94 6.09
CA LEU A 213 0.87 20.12 5.84
C LEU A 213 0.95 18.79 6.62
N PRO A 214 -0.20 18.22 7.04
CA PRO A 214 -0.24 16.83 7.50
C PRO A 214 0.36 15.90 6.45
N ILE A 215 1.20 14.94 6.87
CA ILE A 215 1.90 14.03 5.97
C ILE A 215 1.35 12.61 6.16
N ILE A 216 1.08 11.95 5.04
CA ILE A 216 0.94 10.50 4.94
C ILE A 216 2.16 10.00 4.16
N LEU A 217 2.99 9.18 4.81
CA LEU A 217 4.13 8.55 4.17
C LEU A 217 3.68 7.25 3.50
N CYS A 218 3.94 7.13 2.21
CA CYS A 218 3.55 6.01 1.38
C CYS A 218 4.81 5.28 0.93
N MET A 219 4.96 4.04 1.34
CA MET A 219 6.10 3.18 1.03
C MET A 219 5.62 1.78 0.68
N HIS A 220 6.51 0.93 0.23
CA HIS A 220 6.15 -0.46 -0.05
C HIS A 220 6.45 -1.38 1.14
N VAL A 221 7.68 -1.36 1.63
CA VAL A 221 8.12 -2.23 2.73
C VAL A 221 7.74 -1.59 4.07
N PRO A 222 7.01 -2.28 4.95
CA PRO A 222 6.65 -1.72 6.25
C PRO A 222 7.88 -1.54 7.13
N PHE A 223 7.88 -0.49 7.94
CA PHE A 223 8.87 -0.36 8.99
C PHE A 223 8.64 -1.38 10.10
N PHE A 224 9.73 -1.83 10.69
CA PHE A 224 9.67 -2.81 11.75
C PHE A 224 8.97 -2.27 12.99
N THR A 225 7.95 -3.02 13.45
CA THR A 225 7.39 -2.92 14.81
C THR A 225 7.29 -4.32 15.40
N ASP A 226 7.32 -4.45 16.71
CA ASP A 226 7.23 -5.77 17.37
C ASP A 226 5.90 -6.47 17.04
N ASP A 227 4.80 -5.72 16.94
CA ASP A 227 3.47 -6.27 16.63
C ASP A 227 3.36 -6.72 15.18
N LEU A 228 3.86 -5.92 14.23
CA LEU A 228 3.94 -6.29 12.83
C LEU A 228 4.72 -7.58 12.66
N TRP A 229 5.90 -7.66 13.30
CA TRP A 229 6.74 -8.83 13.31
C TRP A 229 6.00 -10.08 13.81
N LEU A 230 5.36 -10.02 14.97
CA LEU A 230 4.64 -11.16 15.55
C LEU A 230 3.46 -11.60 14.67
N LYS A 231 2.72 -10.66 14.08
CA LYS A 231 1.60 -10.96 13.18
C LYS A 231 2.08 -11.61 11.89
N THR A 232 3.14 -11.08 11.28
CA THR A 232 3.74 -11.63 10.05
C THR A 232 4.30 -13.03 10.31
N LEU A 233 5.00 -13.22 11.43
CA LEU A 233 5.51 -14.52 11.85
C LEU A 233 4.39 -15.56 11.96
N ARG A 234 3.31 -15.19 12.62
CA ARG A 234 2.15 -16.05 12.80
C ARG A 234 1.47 -16.39 11.47
N TYR A 235 1.30 -15.40 10.59
CA TYR A 235 0.71 -15.60 9.27
C TYR A 235 1.51 -16.58 8.42
N TRP A 236 2.82 -16.39 8.31
CA TRP A 236 3.69 -17.25 7.52
C TRP A 236 3.83 -18.65 8.11
N GLN A 237 3.85 -18.80 9.43
CA GLN A 237 3.82 -20.11 10.09
C GLN A 237 2.53 -20.88 9.76
N LEU A 238 1.37 -20.22 9.84
CA LEU A 238 0.09 -20.83 9.50
C LEU A 238 -0.04 -21.18 8.02
N SER A 239 0.59 -20.41 7.13
CA SER A 239 0.60 -20.67 5.69
C SER A 239 1.58 -21.78 5.26
N GLY A 240 2.41 -22.28 6.18
CA GLY A 240 3.45 -23.29 5.89
C GLY A 240 4.62 -22.78 5.06
N LYS A 241 4.69 -21.48 4.81
CA LYS A 241 5.81 -20.86 4.07
C LYS A 241 6.98 -20.59 5.02
N LYS A 242 8.20 -20.81 4.51
CA LYS A 242 9.41 -20.45 5.24
C LYS A 242 9.62 -18.95 5.20
N PHE A 243 10.01 -18.37 6.31
CA PHE A 243 10.19 -16.96 6.65
C PHE A 243 11.10 -16.11 5.72
N ARG A 244 11.70 -16.69 4.71
CA ARG A 244 12.78 -16.11 3.91
C ARG A 244 12.41 -14.99 2.93
N GLN A 245 11.15 -14.58 2.85
CA GLN A 245 10.69 -13.68 1.79
C GLN A 245 10.14 -12.34 2.27
N THR A 246 10.11 -12.10 3.56
CA THR A 246 9.63 -10.84 4.10
C THR A 246 10.80 -9.87 4.23
N GLY A 247 10.61 -8.60 3.91
CA GLY A 247 11.58 -7.54 4.24
C GLY A 247 11.78 -7.37 5.75
N LEU A 248 11.03 -8.12 6.55
CA LEU A 248 11.14 -8.15 8.00
C LEU A 248 12.31 -9.03 8.45
N PRO A 249 12.92 -8.74 9.61
CA PRO A 249 14.06 -9.46 10.12
C PRO A 249 13.77 -10.95 10.33
N ASP A 250 14.70 -11.82 9.95
CA ASP A 250 14.63 -13.26 10.20
C ASP A 250 14.57 -13.54 11.72
N PRO A 251 13.64 -14.43 12.19
CA PRO A 251 13.58 -14.85 13.58
C PRO A 251 14.88 -15.44 14.14
N SER A 252 15.79 -15.88 13.27
CA SER A 252 17.12 -16.36 13.68
C SER A 252 18.06 -15.27 14.20
N GLY A 253 17.59 -14.02 14.31
CA GLY A 253 18.33 -12.90 14.89
C GLY A 253 18.85 -11.89 13.90
N ASP A 254 18.59 -12.07 12.61
CA ASP A 254 18.98 -11.12 11.59
C ASP A 254 17.97 -9.97 11.48
N ARG A 255 17.83 -9.19 12.56
CA ARG A 255 17.07 -7.91 12.59
C ARG A 255 17.66 -6.84 11.66
N LYS A 256 18.53 -7.24 10.79
CA LYS A 256 19.55 -6.43 10.15
C LYS A 256 19.07 -5.62 8.97
N ARG A 257 17.94 -5.95 8.33
CA ARG A 257 17.63 -5.36 7.04
C ARG A 257 17.07 -3.94 7.10
N GLN A 258 16.31 -3.59 8.14
CA GLN A 258 15.82 -2.21 8.33
C GLN A 258 16.59 -1.41 9.37
N LEU A 259 17.37 -2.06 10.23
CA LEU A 259 18.03 -1.42 11.37
C LEU A 259 19.55 -1.26 11.18
N GLU A 260 20.15 -1.90 10.17
CA GLU A 260 21.61 -1.86 9.95
C GLU A 260 22.08 -0.63 9.17
N ASP A 261 21.22 -0.10 8.29
CA ASP A 261 21.53 1.13 7.60
C ASP A 261 21.29 2.31 8.54
N ARG A 262 22.34 3.04 8.83
CA ARG A 262 22.29 4.20 9.73
C ARG A 262 21.32 5.27 9.23
N THR A 263 21.30 5.53 7.93
CA THR A 263 20.39 6.51 7.32
C THR A 263 18.94 6.15 7.60
N THR A 264 18.58 4.90 7.41
CA THR A 264 17.22 4.41 7.66
C THR A 264 16.86 4.45 9.14
N SER A 265 17.78 4.03 10.02
CA SER A 265 17.56 4.10 11.48
C SER A 265 17.39 5.54 11.98
N ASP A 266 18.23 6.47 11.52
CA ASP A 266 18.15 7.86 11.88
C ASP A 266 16.84 8.49 11.32
N PHE A 267 16.40 8.10 10.12
CA PHE A 267 15.14 8.53 9.55
C PHE A 267 13.94 8.02 10.33
N ILE A 268 13.92 6.75 10.71
CA ILE A 268 12.84 6.18 11.56
C ILE A 268 12.75 6.95 12.90
N ALA A 269 13.90 7.24 13.52
CA ALA A 269 13.94 8.02 14.75
C ALA A 269 13.38 9.44 14.55
N TYR A 270 13.71 10.10 13.45
CA TYR A 270 13.14 11.38 13.07
C TYR A 270 11.62 11.27 12.87
N LEU A 271 11.15 10.33 12.07
CA LEU A 271 9.71 10.12 11.80
C LEU A 271 8.89 9.91 13.07
N LYS A 272 9.44 9.19 14.07
CA LYS A 272 8.76 8.99 15.37
C LYS A 272 8.57 10.28 16.15
N SER A 273 9.36 11.31 15.88
CA SER A 273 9.26 12.64 16.50
C SER A 273 8.48 13.65 15.66
N GLU A 274 8.24 13.38 14.37
CA GLU A 274 7.62 14.30 13.43
C GLU A 274 6.10 14.38 13.67
N LYS A 275 5.64 15.55 14.12
CA LYS A 275 4.23 15.77 14.48
C LYS A 275 3.30 15.90 13.28
N LEU A 276 3.83 16.26 12.11
CA LEU A 276 3.06 16.33 10.87
C LEU A 276 2.80 14.94 10.27
N LEU A 277 3.61 13.94 10.62
CA LEU A 277 3.34 12.56 10.21
C LEU A 277 2.09 12.03 10.90
N LYS A 278 1.07 11.67 10.12
CA LYS A 278 -0.23 11.20 10.60
C LYS A 278 -0.50 9.73 10.30
N GLY A 279 0.22 9.15 9.36
CA GLY A 279 0.11 7.74 9.02
C GLY A 279 1.17 7.31 8.03
N LEU A 280 1.38 5.99 8.00
CA LEU A 280 2.18 5.30 6.98
C LEU A 280 1.25 4.31 6.28
N LEU A 281 1.28 4.29 4.94
CA LEU A 281 0.53 3.35 4.12
C LEU A 281 1.53 2.48 3.37
N VAL A 282 1.46 1.16 3.59
CA VAL A 282 2.47 0.18 3.13
C VAL A 282 1.82 -1.10 2.61
N GLY A 283 2.59 -1.94 1.92
CA GLY A 283 2.17 -3.23 1.35
C GLY A 283 3.12 -4.37 1.71
N HIS A 284 3.58 -5.10 0.67
CA HIS A 284 4.66 -6.11 0.70
C HIS A 284 4.33 -7.41 1.44
N GLU A 285 3.72 -7.35 2.60
CA GLU A 285 3.47 -8.53 3.45
C GLU A 285 2.23 -9.33 3.03
N HIS A 286 1.42 -8.80 2.12
CA HIS A 286 0.16 -9.38 1.64
C HIS A 286 -0.87 -9.65 2.75
N ILE A 287 -0.76 -8.99 3.90
CA ILE A 287 -1.67 -9.14 5.03
C ILE A 287 -2.19 -7.77 5.49
N ALA A 288 -3.48 -7.70 5.74
CA ALA A 288 -4.09 -6.50 6.29
C ALA A 288 -3.79 -6.39 7.79
N MET A 289 -3.13 -5.32 8.19
CA MET A 289 -2.83 -5.05 9.61
C MET A 289 -2.59 -3.57 9.85
N GLN A 290 -2.69 -3.18 11.10
CA GLN A 290 -2.33 -1.85 11.56
C GLN A 290 -1.54 -1.93 12.85
N ASP A 291 -0.62 -1.01 13.02
CA ASP A 291 0.16 -0.90 14.24
C ASP A 291 0.48 0.56 14.57
N ARG A 292 0.78 0.81 15.83
CA ARG A 292 1.17 2.14 16.28
C ARG A 292 2.64 2.37 15.99
N PHE A 293 2.90 3.23 15.01
CA PHE A 293 4.27 3.62 14.66
C PHE A 293 4.84 4.68 15.61
N SER A 294 4.04 5.70 15.95
CA SER A 294 4.45 6.78 16.87
C SER A 294 3.28 7.27 17.74
N SER A 295 3.49 8.33 18.51
CA SER A 295 2.40 8.97 19.26
C SER A 295 1.34 9.62 18.35
N THR A 296 1.67 9.97 17.12
CA THR A 296 0.81 10.69 16.16
C THR A 296 0.46 9.91 14.92
N ALA A 297 1.14 8.79 14.63
CA ALA A 297 0.97 8.03 13.41
C ALA A 297 0.75 6.54 13.66
N MET A 298 -0.16 5.96 12.87
CA MET A 298 -0.33 4.53 12.70
C MET A 298 0.33 4.09 11.39
N GLU A 299 0.79 2.86 11.33
CA GLU A 299 1.20 2.19 10.12
C GLU A 299 0.09 1.22 9.70
N PHE A 300 -0.34 1.34 8.44
CA PHE A 300 -1.39 0.52 7.84
C PHE A 300 -0.78 -0.30 6.70
N CYS A 301 -0.67 -1.60 6.90
CA CYS A 301 -0.28 -2.55 5.87
C CYS A 301 -1.54 -3.15 5.27
N VAL A 302 -1.71 -3.03 3.96
CA VAL A 302 -2.87 -3.57 3.25
C VAL A 302 -2.60 -4.98 2.72
N GLY A 303 -3.63 -5.82 2.67
CA GLY A 303 -3.55 -7.15 2.06
C GLY A 303 -3.35 -7.08 0.54
N GLY A 304 -2.77 -8.13 -0.05
CA GLY A 304 -2.48 -8.16 -1.48
C GLY A 304 -3.73 -7.98 -2.35
N ASN A 305 -3.68 -7.02 -3.26
CA ASN A 305 -4.80 -6.73 -4.16
C ASN A 305 -5.10 -7.90 -5.11
N PHE A 306 -4.08 -8.73 -5.47
CA PHE A 306 -4.33 -9.96 -6.23
C PHE A 306 -5.32 -10.92 -5.55
N MET A 307 -5.54 -10.79 -4.24
CA MET A 307 -6.56 -11.51 -3.46
C MET A 307 -7.86 -10.71 -3.30
N PHE A 308 -8.06 -9.65 -4.05
CA PHE A 308 -9.21 -8.74 -3.97
C PHE A 308 -9.28 -7.95 -2.65
N HIS A 309 -8.14 -7.69 -2.01
CA HIS A 309 -8.08 -6.87 -0.79
C HIS A 309 -7.83 -5.39 -1.10
N GLY A 310 -8.35 -4.53 -0.25
CA GLY A 310 -8.11 -3.10 -0.22
C GLY A 310 -8.61 -2.49 1.08
N GLU A 311 -8.24 -1.24 1.33
CA GLU A 311 -8.72 -0.48 2.49
C GLU A 311 -9.17 0.92 2.07
N GLU A 312 -10.36 1.31 2.47
CA GLU A 312 -10.76 2.71 2.42
C GLU A 312 -10.14 3.45 3.61
N ILE A 313 -9.34 4.47 3.35
CA ILE A 313 -8.79 5.35 4.37
C ILE A 313 -9.56 6.65 4.36
N LEU A 314 -10.34 6.89 5.41
CA LEU A 314 -11.11 8.12 5.62
C LEU A 314 -10.26 9.11 6.42
N PHE A 315 -9.98 10.26 5.85
CA PHE A 315 -9.31 11.38 6.49
C PHE A 315 -10.32 12.43 6.94
N THR A 316 -10.25 12.84 8.22
CA THR A 316 -11.14 13.85 8.81
C THR A 316 -10.41 14.92 9.58
#